data_395befc5bb7c0b212b5e2749080b9cc9
#
_entry.id   395befc5bb7c0b212b5e2749080b9cc9
#
_cell.length_a   1.000
_cell.length_b   1.000
_cell.length_c   1.000
_cell.angle_alpha   90.00
_cell.angle_beta   90.00
_cell.angle_gamma   90.00
#
_symmetry.space_group_name_H-M   'P 1'
#
loop_
_entity.id
_entity.type
_entity.pdbx_description
1 polymer ?
#
loop_
_entity_poly.entity_id
_entity_poly.type
_entity_poly.pdbx_seq_one_letter_code
_entity_poly.pdbx_strand_id
1 'polypeptide(L)'
;MQVDRTRVLASVFAAVCLMVTAAPAASAAGDHQLFIAVGGPTRPPIGWTEFCIEYAPECETKPLEARDVVLTPKAWRDLTEINKWVNDSVWPITDVDHWGVIDRWNYPDDGYGDCEDYVLLKRKLLLQAGWPRQALLITVVRDHNGDGHAVLTVKTDKGEFILDNQATEILLWSETGYRFVKRQSQTDPNNWVGLGEPHPTVATATAR
;
A
#
# COMPACT_ATOMS: atom_id res chain seq x y z
N MET A 1 -4.42 98.81 -22.75
CA MET A 1 -3.50 98.35 -23.81
C MET A 1 -2.55 97.35 -23.23
N GLN A 2 -2.29 96.29 -23.89
CA GLN A 2 -1.44 95.19 -23.63
C GLN A 2 -2.04 94.03 -22.81
N VAL A 3 -2.40 92.97 -23.58
CA VAL A 3 -2.98 91.71 -23.13
C VAL A 3 -1.83 90.80 -22.80
N ASP A 4 -1.81 90.30 -21.57
CA ASP A 4 -0.87 89.29 -21.19
C ASP A 4 -1.56 87.87 -21.17
N ARG A 5 -1.03 87.00 -22.00
CA ARG A 5 -1.54 85.62 -22.18
C ARG A 5 -0.72 84.66 -21.29
N THR A 6 -1.23 84.36 -20.14
CA THR A 6 -0.66 83.25 -19.31
C THR A 6 -1.15 81.87 -19.80
N ARG A 7 -0.24 81.08 -20.33
CA ARG A 7 -0.47 79.67 -20.73
C ARG A 7 -0.53 78.79 -19.50
N VAL A 8 -1.67 78.15 -19.27
CA VAL A 8 -1.84 77.08 -18.30
C VAL A 8 -1.43 75.77 -18.95
N LEU A 9 -0.33 75.19 -18.46
CA LEU A 9 0.10 73.81 -18.80
C LEU A 9 -0.69 72.81 -17.95
N ALA A 10 -1.59 72.11 -18.59
CA ALA A 10 -2.28 70.99 -17.94
C ALA A 10 -1.38 69.70 -17.98
N SER A 11 -0.86 69.28 -16.83
CA SER A 11 -0.14 68.04 -16.71
C SER A 11 -1.14 66.90 -16.57
N VAL A 12 -1.16 66.03 -17.57
CA VAL A 12 -1.95 64.80 -17.56
C VAL A 12 -1.11 63.71 -16.85
N PHE A 13 -1.45 63.34 -15.61
CA PHE A 13 -0.92 62.19 -14.93
C PHE A 13 -1.66 60.95 -15.45
N ALA A 14 -0.99 60.13 -16.23
CA ALA A 14 -1.48 58.81 -16.60
C ALA A 14 -1.23 57.85 -15.43
N ALA A 15 -2.27 57.44 -14.72
CA ALA A 15 -2.22 56.38 -13.72
C ALA A 15 -2.16 55.01 -14.41
N VAL A 16 -0.99 54.38 -14.39
CA VAL A 16 -0.82 52.98 -14.81
C VAL A 16 -1.32 52.06 -13.70
N CYS A 17 -2.51 51.50 -13.89
CA CYS A 17 -3.08 50.50 -13.01
C CYS A 17 -2.43 49.14 -13.32
N LEU A 18 -1.44 48.68 -12.51
CA LEU A 18 -0.91 47.31 -12.58
C LEU A 18 -2.00 46.35 -12.07
N MET A 19 -2.65 45.65 -12.98
CA MET A 19 -3.49 44.49 -12.63
C MET A 19 -2.58 43.32 -12.28
N VAL A 20 -2.43 43.06 -10.99
CA VAL A 20 -1.81 41.84 -10.51
C VAL A 20 -2.85 40.72 -10.68
N THR A 21 -2.71 39.91 -11.72
CA THR A 21 -3.48 38.67 -11.89
C THR A 21 -2.93 37.66 -10.92
N ALA A 22 -3.64 37.44 -9.80
CA ALA A 22 -3.39 36.27 -8.93
C ALA A 22 -3.77 35.00 -9.71
N ALA A 23 -2.76 34.23 -10.09
CA ALA A 23 -2.98 32.90 -10.61
C ALA A 23 -3.61 32.04 -9.47
N PRO A 24 -4.69 31.28 -9.73
CA PRO A 24 -5.20 30.36 -8.73
C PRO A 24 -4.10 29.33 -8.41
N ALA A 25 -3.74 29.22 -7.14
CA ALA A 25 -2.93 28.11 -6.66
C ALA A 25 -3.72 26.83 -6.94
N ALA A 26 -3.29 26.06 -7.93
CA ALA A 26 -3.77 24.71 -8.13
C ALA A 26 -3.44 23.93 -6.84
N SER A 27 -4.47 23.65 -6.04
CA SER A 27 -4.38 22.71 -4.94
C SER A 27 -3.99 21.37 -5.56
N ALA A 28 -2.76 20.93 -5.35
CA ALA A 28 -2.37 19.56 -5.65
C ALA A 28 -3.20 18.68 -4.72
N ALA A 29 -4.40 18.26 -5.16
CA ALA A 29 -5.05 17.09 -4.63
C ALA A 29 -4.04 15.97 -4.84
N GLY A 30 -3.50 15.41 -3.74
CA GLY A 30 -2.57 14.30 -3.81
C GLY A 30 -3.19 13.22 -4.71
N ASP A 31 -2.50 12.86 -5.76
CA ASP A 31 -2.94 11.81 -6.69
C ASP A 31 -2.85 10.50 -5.89
N HIS A 32 -3.93 10.14 -5.20
CA HIS A 32 -4.02 8.89 -4.45
C HIS A 32 -4.01 7.75 -5.46
N GLN A 33 -2.83 7.18 -5.67
CA GLN A 33 -2.70 6.04 -6.55
C GLN A 33 -3.45 4.86 -5.93
N LEU A 34 -4.54 4.42 -6.58
CA LEU A 34 -5.43 3.38 -6.05
C LEU A 34 -4.79 1.98 -6.14
N PHE A 35 -3.91 1.74 -7.10
CA PHE A 35 -3.31 0.43 -7.35
C PHE A 35 -1.80 0.51 -7.42
N ILE A 36 -1.12 -0.47 -6.79
CA ILE A 36 0.33 -0.58 -6.80
C ILE A 36 0.81 -1.07 -8.18
N ALA A 37 1.86 -0.46 -8.70
CA ALA A 37 2.55 -0.97 -9.88
C ALA A 37 3.20 -2.32 -9.57
N VAL A 38 2.92 -3.32 -10.41
CA VAL A 38 3.44 -4.68 -10.26
C VAL A 38 4.64 -4.84 -11.18
N GLY A 39 5.76 -5.23 -10.59
CA GLY A 39 7.01 -5.53 -11.30
C GLY A 39 7.12 -6.99 -11.76
N GLY A 40 8.33 -7.40 -12.06
CA GLY A 40 8.65 -8.76 -12.47
C GLY A 40 8.58 -9.81 -11.34
N PRO A 41 8.71 -11.10 -11.70
CA PRO A 41 8.76 -12.19 -10.74
C PRO A 41 9.92 -12.01 -9.74
N THR A 42 9.69 -12.41 -8.48
CA THR A 42 10.69 -12.41 -7.42
C THR A 42 10.59 -13.68 -6.58
N ARG A 43 11.56 -13.89 -5.70
CA ARG A 43 11.55 -15.04 -4.79
C ARG A 43 10.56 -14.79 -3.64
N PRO A 44 9.83 -15.82 -3.18
CA PRO A 44 9.04 -15.73 -1.95
C PRO A 44 9.94 -15.42 -0.74
N PRO A 45 9.38 -14.92 0.38
CA PRO A 45 10.05 -14.98 1.68
C PRO A 45 10.40 -16.43 2.06
N ILE A 46 11.47 -16.61 2.82
CA ILE A 46 11.84 -17.95 3.32
C ILE A 46 10.73 -18.48 4.21
N GLY A 47 10.21 -17.67 5.14
CA GLY A 47 9.12 -18.07 6.04
C GLY A 47 7.88 -18.54 5.28
N TRP A 48 7.49 -17.93 4.13
CA TRP A 48 6.42 -18.47 3.29
C TRP A 48 6.74 -19.86 2.74
N THR A 49 7.99 -20.10 2.32
CA THR A 49 8.39 -21.40 1.80
C THR A 49 8.34 -22.48 2.89
N GLU A 50 8.77 -22.15 4.09
CA GLU A 50 8.74 -23.04 5.26
C GLU A 50 7.31 -23.27 5.74
N PHE A 51 6.46 -22.22 5.76
CA PHE A 51 5.03 -22.33 6.01
C PHE A 51 4.36 -23.33 5.06
N CYS A 52 4.70 -23.29 3.77
CA CYS A 52 4.16 -24.25 2.78
C CYS A 52 4.61 -25.69 3.01
N ILE A 53 5.72 -25.94 3.70
CA ILE A 53 6.14 -27.29 4.09
C ILE A 53 5.29 -27.77 5.27
N GLU A 54 5.05 -26.92 6.26
CA GLU A 54 4.27 -27.26 7.46
C GLU A 54 2.76 -27.29 7.18
N TYR A 55 2.25 -26.35 6.38
CA TYR A 55 0.83 -26.19 6.04
C TYR A 55 0.59 -26.46 4.55
N ALA A 56 1.06 -27.59 4.01
CA ALA A 56 1.00 -27.92 2.59
C ALA A 56 -0.37 -27.67 1.93
N PRO A 57 -1.53 -27.97 2.54
CA PRO A 57 -2.85 -27.70 1.96
C PRO A 57 -3.12 -26.21 1.66
N GLU A 58 -2.48 -25.28 2.38
CA GLU A 58 -2.62 -23.84 2.16
C GLU A 58 -1.93 -23.38 0.86
N CYS A 59 -0.93 -24.14 0.42
CA CYS A 59 -0.09 -23.82 -0.74
C CYS A 59 -0.38 -24.73 -1.96
N GLU A 60 -1.05 -25.87 -1.78
CA GLU A 60 -1.48 -26.76 -2.87
C GLU A 60 -2.65 -26.15 -3.63
N THR A 61 -2.37 -25.12 -4.42
CA THR A 61 -3.39 -24.39 -5.16
C THR A 61 -3.12 -24.43 -6.66
N LYS A 62 -4.21 -24.47 -7.43
CA LYS A 62 -4.12 -24.27 -8.88
C LYS A 62 -4.15 -22.77 -9.20
N PRO A 63 -3.45 -22.32 -10.24
CA PRO A 63 -3.60 -20.95 -10.74
C PRO A 63 -5.06 -20.64 -11.07
N LEU A 64 -5.49 -19.43 -10.71
CA LEU A 64 -6.83 -18.89 -10.95
C LEU A 64 -6.70 -17.57 -11.70
N GLU A 65 -7.75 -17.17 -12.40
CA GLU A 65 -7.79 -15.83 -13.00
C GLU A 65 -7.81 -14.75 -11.92
N ALA A 66 -7.14 -13.62 -12.18
CA ALA A 66 -7.12 -12.48 -11.27
C ALA A 66 -8.55 -11.98 -11.01
N ARG A 67 -8.87 -11.71 -9.76
CA ARG A 67 -10.20 -11.27 -9.35
C ARG A 67 -10.10 -10.28 -8.20
N ASP A 68 -10.61 -9.08 -8.42
CA ASP A 68 -10.79 -8.07 -7.37
C ASP A 68 -12.17 -8.20 -6.73
N VAL A 69 -12.31 -7.74 -5.50
CA VAL A 69 -13.58 -7.73 -4.78
C VAL A 69 -14.34 -6.44 -5.05
N VAL A 70 -15.64 -6.51 -5.27
CA VAL A 70 -16.49 -5.33 -5.27
C VAL A 70 -16.66 -4.85 -3.83
N LEU A 71 -16.12 -3.67 -3.51
CA LEU A 71 -16.12 -3.11 -2.16
C LEU A 71 -17.50 -2.54 -1.81
N THR A 72 -18.40 -3.42 -1.38
CA THR A 72 -19.70 -3.04 -0.86
C THR A 72 -19.60 -2.58 0.61
N PRO A 73 -20.63 -1.90 1.17
CA PRO A 73 -20.66 -1.60 2.61
C PRO A 73 -20.57 -2.84 3.50
N LYS A 74 -21.07 -4.00 3.04
CA LYS A 74 -20.91 -5.27 3.75
C LYS A 74 -19.46 -5.73 3.73
N ALA A 75 -18.83 -5.73 2.54
CA ALA A 75 -17.43 -6.11 2.39
C ALA A 75 -16.51 -5.24 3.25
N TRP A 76 -16.77 -3.93 3.31
CA TRP A 76 -16.00 -3.03 4.18
C TRP A 76 -16.15 -3.37 5.66
N ARG A 77 -17.37 -3.69 6.12
CA ARG A 77 -17.58 -4.15 7.51
C ARG A 77 -16.83 -5.45 7.79
N ASP A 78 -16.93 -6.44 6.90
CA ASP A 78 -16.21 -7.71 7.07
C ASP A 78 -14.70 -7.48 7.24
N LEU A 79 -14.09 -6.61 6.42
CA LEU A 79 -12.68 -6.24 6.55
C LEU A 79 -12.37 -5.59 7.91
N THR A 80 -13.18 -4.62 8.29
CA THR A 80 -12.99 -3.86 9.54
C THR A 80 -13.13 -4.77 10.77
N GLU A 81 -14.16 -5.60 10.80
CA GLU A 81 -14.43 -6.53 11.90
C GLU A 81 -13.30 -7.57 12.04
N ILE A 82 -12.89 -8.19 10.93
CA ILE A 82 -11.82 -9.20 10.96
C ILE A 82 -10.47 -8.56 11.31
N ASN A 83 -10.13 -7.42 10.72
CA ASN A 83 -8.87 -6.73 11.05
C ASN A 83 -8.81 -6.40 12.55
N LYS A 84 -9.88 -5.77 13.07
CA LYS A 84 -9.96 -5.42 14.48
C LYS A 84 -9.92 -6.65 15.38
N TRP A 85 -10.70 -7.68 15.07
CA TRP A 85 -10.76 -8.89 15.90
C TRP A 85 -9.39 -9.56 16.02
N VAL A 86 -8.68 -9.71 14.91
CA VAL A 86 -7.33 -10.32 14.91
C VAL A 86 -6.35 -9.45 15.69
N ASN A 87 -6.37 -8.13 15.46
CA ASN A 87 -5.47 -7.20 16.17
C ASN A 87 -5.71 -7.19 17.69
N ASP A 88 -6.96 -7.40 18.12
CA ASP A 88 -7.31 -7.44 19.55
C ASP A 88 -7.05 -8.83 20.19
N SER A 89 -7.04 -9.90 19.40
CA SER A 89 -7.02 -11.29 19.90
C SER A 89 -5.62 -11.90 19.95
N VAL A 90 -4.69 -11.40 19.14
CA VAL A 90 -3.31 -11.89 19.09
C VAL A 90 -2.41 -10.92 19.87
N TRP A 91 -1.56 -11.46 20.74
CA TRP A 91 -0.58 -10.69 21.49
C TRP A 91 0.75 -10.64 20.71
N PRO A 92 1.33 -9.45 20.53
CA PRO A 92 2.56 -9.32 19.75
C PRO A 92 3.74 -9.93 20.50
N ILE A 93 4.46 -10.81 19.82
CA ILE A 93 5.72 -11.38 20.27
C ILE A 93 6.59 -11.68 19.06
N THR A 94 7.88 -11.43 19.14
CA THR A 94 8.80 -11.78 18.04
C THR A 94 9.06 -13.27 17.99
N ASP A 95 9.34 -13.81 16.83
CA ASP A 95 9.72 -15.21 16.67
C ASP A 95 10.93 -15.61 17.50
N VAL A 96 11.88 -14.69 17.66
CA VAL A 96 13.06 -14.94 18.51
C VAL A 96 12.66 -15.14 19.96
N ASP A 97 11.73 -14.34 20.47
CA ASP A 97 11.27 -14.44 21.86
C ASP A 97 10.31 -15.61 22.06
N HIS A 98 9.55 -15.97 21.02
CA HIS A 98 8.54 -17.04 21.08
C HIS A 98 9.14 -18.42 20.82
N TRP A 99 9.92 -18.56 19.73
CA TRP A 99 10.38 -19.84 19.21
C TRP A 99 11.91 -19.98 19.22
N GLY A 100 12.66 -18.91 19.49
CA GLY A 100 14.13 -18.89 19.41
C GLY A 100 14.68 -18.93 17.99
N VAL A 101 13.85 -18.61 16.98
CA VAL A 101 14.23 -18.55 15.55
C VAL A 101 13.98 -17.14 15.00
N ILE A 102 14.53 -16.81 13.82
CA ILE A 102 14.49 -15.43 13.30
C ILE A 102 13.17 -15.12 12.58
N ASP A 103 12.60 -16.11 11.88
CA ASP A 103 11.44 -15.90 10.98
C ASP A 103 10.69 -17.25 10.87
N ARG A 104 9.52 -17.36 11.48
CA ARG A 104 8.68 -18.55 11.50
C ARG A 104 7.21 -18.21 11.28
N TRP A 105 6.76 -18.38 10.09
CA TRP A 105 5.38 -18.15 9.70
C TRP A 105 4.47 -19.29 10.19
N ASN A 106 3.55 -18.99 11.08
CA ASN A 106 2.56 -19.95 11.57
C ASN A 106 1.22 -19.28 11.88
N TYR A 107 0.20 -20.08 12.15
CA TYR A 107 -1.02 -19.53 12.70
C TYR A 107 -0.83 -19.29 14.22
N PRO A 108 -1.29 -18.15 14.75
CA PRO A 108 -1.18 -17.81 16.18
C PRO A 108 -2.23 -18.56 17.01
N ASP A 109 -2.18 -19.90 16.97
CA ASP A 109 -3.18 -20.77 17.61
C ASP A 109 -3.08 -20.73 19.15
N ASP A 110 -1.97 -20.30 19.71
CA ASP A 110 -1.75 -20.07 21.14
C ASP A 110 -2.05 -18.63 21.59
N GLY A 111 -2.45 -17.76 20.65
CA GLY A 111 -2.77 -16.36 20.89
C GLY A 111 -1.60 -15.41 20.84
N TYR A 112 -0.43 -15.84 20.39
CA TYR A 112 0.79 -15.03 20.24
C TYR A 112 1.31 -15.08 18.80
N GLY A 113 1.95 -14.00 18.34
CA GLY A 113 2.57 -13.97 17.01
C GLY A 113 3.10 -12.61 16.62
N ASP A 114 3.81 -12.53 15.50
CA ASP A 114 4.26 -11.27 14.92
C ASP A 114 3.56 -10.95 13.59
N CYS A 115 4.13 -10.08 12.76
CA CYS A 115 3.37 -9.46 11.68
C CYS A 115 2.79 -10.44 10.67
N GLU A 116 3.52 -11.47 10.27
CA GLU A 116 3.05 -12.46 9.30
C GLU A 116 1.98 -13.39 9.85
N ASP A 117 2.03 -13.71 11.15
CA ASP A 117 1.02 -14.53 11.81
C ASP A 117 -0.35 -13.85 11.83
N TYR A 118 -0.35 -12.53 12.11
CA TYR A 118 -1.56 -11.70 11.98
C TYR A 118 -2.08 -11.72 10.54
N VAL A 119 -1.20 -11.59 9.55
CA VAL A 119 -1.58 -11.62 8.13
C VAL A 119 -2.18 -12.96 7.74
N LEU A 120 -1.56 -14.07 8.14
CA LEU A 120 -2.04 -15.42 7.88
C LEU A 120 -3.43 -15.64 8.48
N LEU A 121 -3.64 -15.23 9.74
CA LEU A 121 -4.94 -15.37 10.41
C LEU A 121 -6.02 -14.49 9.77
N LYS A 122 -5.75 -13.22 9.48
CA LYS A 122 -6.68 -12.33 8.76
C LYS A 122 -7.08 -12.92 7.41
N ARG A 123 -6.10 -13.39 6.65
CA ARG A 123 -6.33 -14.04 5.36
C ARG A 123 -7.21 -15.29 5.48
N LYS A 124 -6.91 -16.17 6.44
CA LYS A 124 -7.69 -17.40 6.72
C LYS A 124 -9.16 -17.08 7.02
N LEU A 125 -9.41 -16.11 7.88
CA LEU A 125 -10.78 -15.71 8.25
C LEU A 125 -11.55 -15.09 7.07
N LEU A 126 -10.90 -14.27 6.26
CA LEU A 126 -11.51 -13.72 5.05
C LEU A 126 -11.84 -14.81 4.02
N LEU A 127 -10.95 -15.79 3.82
CA LEU A 127 -11.20 -16.95 2.98
C LEU A 127 -12.41 -17.74 3.47
N GLN A 128 -12.53 -17.99 4.78
CA GLN A 128 -13.67 -18.65 5.40
C GLN A 128 -14.97 -17.84 5.25
N ALA A 129 -14.88 -16.52 5.23
CA ALA A 129 -16.00 -15.63 4.93
C ALA A 129 -16.37 -15.57 3.44
N GLY A 130 -15.68 -16.35 2.58
CA GLY A 130 -16.00 -16.47 1.16
C GLY A 130 -15.28 -15.46 0.26
N TRP A 131 -14.27 -14.75 0.76
CA TRP A 131 -13.46 -13.85 -0.03
C TRP A 131 -12.59 -14.61 -1.04
N PRO A 132 -12.44 -14.12 -2.27
CA PRO A 132 -11.60 -14.78 -3.26
C PRO A 132 -10.12 -14.65 -2.86
N ARG A 133 -9.40 -15.77 -2.88
CA ARG A 133 -7.96 -15.83 -2.58
C ARG A 133 -7.15 -14.82 -3.41
N GLN A 134 -7.54 -14.62 -4.66
CA GLN A 134 -6.87 -13.73 -5.60
C GLN A 134 -6.87 -12.27 -5.15
N ALA A 135 -7.79 -11.89 -4.28
CA ALA A 135 -7.86 -10.54 -3.73
C ALA A 135 -7.14 -10.38 -2.38
N LEU A 136 -6.62 -11.46 -1.79
CA LEU A 136 -6.01 -11.49 -0.45
C LEU A 136 -4.53 -11.85 -0.58
N LEU A 137 -3.68 -10.84 -0.70
CA LEU A 137 -2.27 -11.00 -1.07
C LEU A 137 -1.35 -10.66 0.09
N ILE A 138 -0.61 -11.66 0.59
CA ILE A 138 0.45 -11.42 1.58
C ILE A 138 1.51 -10.54 0.93
N THR A 139 1.86 -9.45 1.60
CA THR A 139 2.71 -8.40 1.07
C THR A 139 3.82 -8.07 2.05
N VAL A 140 5.05 -8.01 1.56
CA VAL A 140 6.22 -7.58 2.33
C VAL A 140 6.49 -6.11 2.02
N VAL A 141 6.63 -5.35 3.08
CA VAL A 141 6.94 -3.92 3.03
C VAL A 141 8.17 -3.60 3.88
N ARG A 142 8.64 -2.36 3.79
CA ARG A 142 9.47 -1.73 4.82
C ARG A 142 8.61 -0.69 5.52
N ASP A 143 8.56 -0.77 6.83
CA ASP A 143 7.81 0.15 7.66
C ASP A 143 8.46 1.54 7.75
N HIS A 144 7.95 2.41 8.62
CA HIS A 144 8.46 3.77 8.81
C HIS A 144 9.89 3.83 9.36
N ASN A 145 10.35 2.76 10.03
CA ASN A 145 11.72 2.64 10.54
C ASN A 145 12.66 2.01 9.52
N GLY A 146 12.12 1.48 8.42
CA GLY A 146 12.86 0.73 7.41
C GLY A 146 12.98 -0.77 7.73
N ASP A 147 12.32 -1.25 8.78
CA ASP A 147 12.30 -2.65 9.17
C ASP A 147 11.42 -3.48 8.25
N GLY A 148 11.73 -4.78 8.13
CA GLY A 148 10.89 -5.73 7.39
C GLY A 148 9.56 -5.90 8.09
N HIS A 149 8.45 -5.86 7.32
CA HIS A 149 7.11 -5.99 7.87
C HIS A 149 6.20 -6.69 6.87
N ALA A 150 5.25 -7.48 7.36
CA ALA A 150 4.25 -8.16 6.56
C ALA A 150 2.87 -7.53 6.79
N VAL A 151 2.13 -7.33 5.70
CA VAL A 151 0.76 -6.82 5.72
C VAL A 151 -0.13 -7.61 4.75
N LEU A 152 -1.44 -7.59 4.95
CA LEU A 152 -2.39 -8.16 3.99
C LEU A 152 -2.90 -7.09 3.05
N THR A 153 -2.55 -7.18 1.77
CA THR A 153 -3.15 -6.36 0.72
C THR A 153 -4.47 -6.98 0.27
N VAL A 154 -5.54 -6.19 0.33
CA VAL A 154 -6.86 -6.57 -0.18
C VAL A 154 -7.15 -5.79 -1.45
N LYS A 155 -7.30 -6.50 -2.57
CA LYS A 155 -7.60 -5.90 -3.89
C LYS A 155 -9.08 -5.74 -4.10
N THR A 156 -9.50 -4.51 -4.37
CA THR A 156 -10.90 -4.18 -4.61
C THR A 156 -11.08 -3.32 -5.85
N ASP A 157 -12.31 -3.14 -6.31
CA ASP A 157 -12.68 -2.20 -7.38
C ASP A 157 -12.47 -0.71 -7.00
N LYS A 158 -12.17 -0.43 -5.72
CA LYS A 158 -11.92 0.93 -5.19
C LYS A 158 -10.47 1.19 -4.81
N GLY A 159 -9.58 0.23 -5.07
CA GLY A 159 -8.16 0.32 -4.75
C GLY A 159 -7.66 -0.85 -3.91
N GLU A 160 -6.41 -0.77 -3.52
CA GLU A 160 -5.73 -1.76 -2.70
C GLU A 160 -5.66 -1.28 -1.25
N PHE A 161 -6.36 -1.97 -0.37
CA PHE A 161 -6.43 -1.65 1.06
C PHE A 161 -5.50 -2.55 1.87
N ILE A 162 -4.94 -2.00 2.92
CA ILE A 162 -3.95 -2.68 3.76
C ILE A 162 -4.56 -2.98 5.14
N LEU A 163 -4.55 -4.27 5.51
CA LEU A 163 -4.84 -4.73 6.85
C LEU A 163 -3.52 -4.99 7.57
N ASP A 164 -3.32 -4.30 8.68
CA ASP A 164 -2.07 -4.22 9.40
C ASP A 164 -2.29 -4.44 10.90
N ASN A 165 -1.31 -5.04 11.59
CA ASN A 165 -1.33 -5.16 13.04
C ASN A 165 -0.69 -3.95 13.75
N GLN A 166 0.10 -3.15 13.03
CA GLN A 166 0.69 -1.92 13.54
C GLN A 166 -0.22 -0.69 13.37
N ALA A 167 -1.31 -0.80 12.58
CA ALA A 167 -2.25 0.27 12.34
C ALA A 167 -3.68 -0.13 12.73
N THR A 168 -4.38 0.76 13.42
CA THR A 168 -5.78 0.54 13.79
C THR A 168 -6.72 0.63 12.59
N GLU A 169 -6.40 1.53 11.65
CA GLU A 169 -7.26 1.82 10.50
C GLU A 169 -6.79 1.05 9.25
N ILE A 170 -7.75 0.68 8.43
CA ILE A 170 -7.49 0.12 7.11
C ILE A 170 -7.29 1.29 6.16
N LEU A 171 -6.09 1.41 5.59
CA LEU A 171 -5.69 2.50 4.71
C LEU A 171 -5.53 2.01 3.27
N LEU A 172 -5.65 2.91 2.31
CA LEU A 172 -5.11 2.67 0.97
C LEU A 172 -3.59 2.49 1.05
N TRP A 173 -3.06 1.64 0.22
CA TRP A 173 -1.62 1.38 0.20
C TRP A 173 -0.77 2.66 0.10
N SER A 174 -1.23 3.64 -0.70
CA SER A 174 -0.55 4.92 -0.91
C SER A 174 -0.60 5.86 0.31
N GLU A 175 -1.44 5.56 1.29
CA GLU A 175 -1.61 6.34 2.52
C GLU A 175 -0.85 5.75 3.71
N THR A 176 -0.33 4.52 3.58
CA THR A 176 0.38 3.83 4.66
C THR A 176 1.76 4.43 4.96
N GLY A 177 2.37 5.13 4.00
CA GLY A 177 3.75 5.60 4.11
C GLY A 177 4.81 4.49 4.05
N TYR A 178 4.43 3.25 3.83
CA TYR A 178 5.34 2.11 3.70
C TYR A 178 6.00 2.06 2.33
N ARG A 179 7.20 1.46 2.28
CA ARG A 179 7.83 1.10 1.02
C ARG A 179 7.51 -0.34 0.68
N PHE A 180 6.66 -0.54 -0.32
CA PHE A 180 6.24 -1.85 -0.80
C PHE A 180 7.38 -2.55 -1.54
N VAL A 181 7.64 -3.82 -1.24
CA VAL A 181 8.79 -4.58 -1.74
C VAL A 181 8.35 -5.68 -2.69
N LYS A 182 7.50 -6.58 -2.22
CA LYS A 182 7.00 -7.72 -2.99
C LYS A 182 5.71 -8.26 -2.40
N ARG A 183 4.93 -8.97 -3.21
CA ARG A 183 3.72 -9.65 -2.74
C ARG A 183 3.45 -10.91 -3.53
N GLN A 184 2.49 -11.69 -3.05
CA GLN A 184 1.93 -12.81 -3.79
C GLN A 184 1.30 -12.35 -5.11
N SER A 185 1.38 -13.18 -6.15
CA SER A 185 0.64 -12.98 -7.40
C SER A 185 -0.86 -13.23 -7.16
N GLN A 186 -1.71 -12.43 -7.82
CA GLN A 186 -3.15 -12.66 -7.79
C GLN A 186 -3.54 -14.02 -8.37
N THR A 187 -2.82 -14.51 -9.36
CA THR A 187 -3.15 -15.75 -10.06
C THR A 187 -2.69 -16.98 -9.31
N ASP A 188 -1.56 -16.90 -8.62
CA ASP A 188 -0.97 -18.02 -7.90
C ASP A 188 -0.22 -17.51 -6.65
N PRO A 189 -0.63 -17.89 -5.42
CA PRO A 189 -0.01 -17.43 -4.18
C PRO A 189 1.42 -17.92 -3.98
N ASN A 190 1.85 -18.95 -4.70
CA ASN A 190 3.23 -19.44 -4.64
C ASN A 190 4.19 -18.65 -5.53
N ASN A 191 3.64 -17.86 -6.46
CA ASN A 191 4.40 -16.93 -7.27
C ASN A 191 4.39 -15.55 -6.61
N TRP A 192 5.56 -14.92 -6.56
CA TRP A 192 5.74 -13.61 -5.96
C TRP A 192 6.22 -12.62 -7.00
N VAL A 193 5.79 -11.37 -6.87
CA VAL A 193 6.12 -10.26 -7.78
C VAL A 193 6.70 -9.09 -6.98
N GLY A 194 7.67 -8.40 -7.57
CA GLY A 194 8.20 -7.16 -7.03
C GLY A 194 7.16 -6.04 -7.10
N LEU A 195 7.27 -5.07 -6.20
CA LEU A 195 6.39 -3.90 -6.12
C LEU A 195 7.24 -2.62 -6.15
N GLY A 196 6.64 -1.52 -6.59
CA GLY A 196 7.29 -0.22 -6.72
C GLY A 196 7.76 0.06 -8.15
N GLU A 197 8.37 1.24 -8.34
CA GLU A 197 8.92 1.64 -9.63
C GLU A 197 9.91 0.58 -10.13
N PRO A 198 9.80 0.15 -11.40
CA PRO A 198 10.82 -0.69 -11.99
C PRO A 198 12.14 0.07 -11.88
N HIS A 199 13.14 -0.51 -11.19
CA HIS A 199 14.47 0.06 -11.19
C HIS A 199 14.88 0.24 -12.66
N PRO A 200 15.28 1.45 -13.10
CA PRO A 200 15.78 1.62 -14.44
C PRO A 200 16.92 0.60 -14.60
N THR A 201 16.79 -0.30 -15.56
CA THR A 201 17.88 -1.16 -15.97
C THR A 201 19.02 -0.23 -16.35
N VAL A 202 20.08 -0.21 -15.55
CA VAL A 202 21.31 0.52 -15.89
C VAL A 202 21.74 -0.05 -17.22
N ALA A 203 21.49 0.70 -18.30
CA ALA A 203 22.06 0.39 -19.59
C ALA A 203 23.57 0.52 -19.41
N THR A 204 24.27 -0.61 -19.32
CA THR A 204 25.72 -0.64 -19.41
C THR A 204 26.08 -0.13 -20.80
N ALA A 205 26.42 1.16 -20.87
CA ALA A 205 27.02 1.74 -22.06
C ALA A 205 28.37 1.03 -22.24
N THR A 206 28.42 0.09 -23.17
CA THR A 206 29.66 -0.48 -23.64
C THR A 206 30.37 0.65 -24.38
N ALA A 207 31.36 1.28 -23.74
CA ALA A 207 32.29 2.18 -24.42
C ALA A 207 33.07 1.35 -25.45
N ARG A 208 33.01 1.79 -26.71
CA ARG A 208 33.93 1.35 -27.78
C ARG A 208 35.18 2.17 -27.74
#